data_8a83728ae2952af58dc88d0cac36e633
#
_entry.id   8a83728ae2952af58dc88d0cac36e633
#
_cell.length_a   1.000
_cell.length_b   1.000
_cell.length_c   1.000
_cell.angle_alpha   90.00
_cell.angle_beta   90.00
_cell.angle_gamma   90.00
#
_symmetry.space_group_name_H-M   'P 1'
#
loop_
_entity.id
_entity.type
_entity.pdbx_description
1 polymer ?
#
loop_
_entity_poly.entity_id
_entity_poly.type
_entity_poly.pdbx_seq_one_letter_code
_entity_poly.pdbx_strand_id
1 'polypeptide(L)'
;MSQYVLHGINDVEVEVEIDMSDYDFQVKYELAFEKMAEEEKALQKVGKNSEITKGYCEMFNHLFDNILGKGISKQLFAGRYNALTTDRVYDEFLGICSAQVKSNTAERDKIINKYRPNRAQRRSSK
;
A
#
# COMPACT_ATOMS: atom_id res chain seq x y z
N MET A 1 -8.84 -7.47 11.28
CA MET A 1 -8.78 -6.13 10.70
C MET A 1 -7.57 -5.41 11.22
N SER A 2 -6.79 -4.85 10.32
CA SER A 2 -5.52 -4.26 10.71
C SER A 2 -5.53 -2.78 10.43
N GLN A 3 -5.54 -2.01 11.51
CA GLN A 3 -5.46 -0.57 11.42
C GLN A 3 -4.02 -0.13 11.60
N TYR A 4 -3.62 0.82 10.79
CA TYR A 4 -2.28 1.38 10.78
C TYR A 4 -2.37 2.88 10.75
N VAL A 5 -1.26 3.53 11.06
CA VAL A 5 -1.16 4.98 11.01
C VAL A 5 -0.16 5.35 9.92
N LEU A 6 -0.60 6.20 8.99
CA LEU A 6 0.30 6.83 8.03
C LEU A 6 0.60 8.25 8.49
N HIS A 7 1.85 8.63 8.34
CA HIS A 7 2.30 9.98 8.73
C HIS A 7 2.39 10.86 7.49
N GLY A 8 1.50 11.84 7.43
CA GLY A 8 1.43 12.78 6.33
C GLY A 8 2.21 14.05 6.56
N ILE A 9 1.77 15.12 5.89
CA ILE A 9 2.42 16.42 6.01
C ILE A 9 2.36 16.91 7.46
N ASN A 10 3.44 17.56 7.91
CA ASN A 10 3.56 18.06 9.28
C ASN A 10 3.36 16.97 10.34
N ASP A 11 3.73 15.73 10.02
CA ASP A 11 3.59 14.56 10.89
C ASP A 11 2.15 14.27 11.31
N VAL A 12 1.17 14.73 10.54
CA VAL A 12 -0.23 14.39 10.82
C VAL A 12 -0.39 12.86 10.76
N GLU A 13 -1.10 12.32 11.73
CA GLU A 13 -1.36 10.88 11.81
C GLU A 13 -2.73 10.58 11.22
N VAL A 14 -2.77 9.71 10.23
CA VAL A 14 -4.02 9.32 9.58
C VAL A 14 -4.20 7.81 9.73
N GLU A 15 -5.28 7.41 10.36
CA GLU A 15 -5.59 5.99 10.52
C GLU A 15 -6.11 5.43 9.20
N VAL A 16 -5.56 4.29 8.82
CA VAL A 16 -5.96 3.59 7.59
C VAL A 16 -6.10 2.10 7.88
N GLU A 17 -6.91 1.44 7.09
CA GLU A 17 -7.08 0.00 7.19
C GLU A 17 -6.37 -0.67 6.03
N ILE A 18 -5.47 -1.61 6.35
CA ILE A 18 -4.72 -2.37 5.35
C ILE A 18 -4.84 -3.85 5.70
N ASP A 19 -5.36 -4.63 4.78
CA ASP A 19 -5.49 -6.07 4.96
C ASP A 19 -5.10 -6.79 3.66
N MET A 20 -3.82 -7.10 3.54
CA MET A 20 -3.27 -7.74 2.35
C MET A 20 -3.70 -9.20 2.19
N SER A 21 -4.39 -9.78 3.18
CA SER A 21 -4.93 -11.12 3.09
C SER A 21 -6.40 -11.14 2.65
N ASP A 22 -7.04 -9.98 2.58
CA ASP A 22 -8.45 -9.88 2.20
C ASP A 22 -8.61 -9.69 0.70
N TYR A 23 -9.48 -10.50 0.10
CA TYR A 23 -9.72 -10.46 -1.35
C TYR A 23 -10.16 -9.07 -1.84
N ASP A 24 -11.11 -8.47 -1.15
CA ASP A 24 -11.64 -7.16 -1.57
C ASP A 24 -10.57 -6.08 -1.52
N PHE A 25 -9.71 -6.13 -0.50
CA PHE A 25 -8.60 -5.19 -0.41
C PHE A 25 -7.59 -5.44 -1.53
N GLN A 26 -7.27 -6.70 -1.81
CA GLN A 26 -6.34 -7.06 -2.88
C GLN A 26 -6.83 -6.53 -4.24
N VAL A 27 -8.13 -6.64 -4.51
CA VAL A 27 -8.72 -6.14 -5.77
C VAL A 27 -8.57 -4.62 -5.87
N LYS A 28 -8.86 -3.90 -4.79
CA LYS A 28 -8.68 -2.44 -4.77
C LYS A 28 -7.23 -2.05 -5.01
N TYR A 29 -6.33 -2.77 -4.35
CA TYR A 29 -4.89 -2.55 -4.48
C TYR A 29 -4.43 -2.73 -5.93
N GLU A 30 -4.79 -3.86 -6.52
CA GLU A 30 -4.41 -4.17 -7.90
C GLU A 30 -4.96 -3.16 -8.90
N LEU A 31 -6.25 -2.84 -8.79
CA LEU A 31 -6.87 -1.87 -9.69
C LEU A 31 -6.28 -0.47 -9.54
N ALA A 32 -5.98 -0.08 -8.31
CA ALA A 32 -5.39 1.23 -8.06
C ALA A 32 -4.01 1.35 -8.69
N PHE A 33 -3.20 0.30 -8.61
CA PHE A 33 -1.87 0.29 -9.23
C PHE A 33 -1.95 0.23 -10.75
N GLU A 34 -2.92 -0.46 -11.31
CA GLU A 34 -3.16 -0.46 -12.75
C GLU A 34 -3.50 0.94 -13.25
N LYS A 35 -4.39 1.63 -12.55
CA LYS A 35 -4.75 3.02 -12.88
C LYS A 35 -3.56 3.95 -12.74
N MET A 36 -2.75 3.76 -11.70
CA MET A 36 -1.55 4.56 -11.52
C MET A 36 -0.57 4.38 -12.67
N ALA A 37 -0.40 3.17 -13.16
CA ALA A 37 0.48 2.90 -14.28
C ALA A 37 0.02 3.63 -15.54
N GLU A 38 -1.30 3.70 -15.78
CA GLU A 38 -1.85 4.44 -16.91
C GLU A 38 -1.67 5.95 -16.75
N GLU A 39 -1.89 6.47 -15.54
CA GLU A 39 -1.67 7.88 -15.23
C GLU A 39 -0.20 8.26 -15.40
N GLU A 40 0.71 7.37 -15.00
CA GLU A 40 2.13 7.58 -15.18
C GLU A 40 2.51 7.74 -16.65
N LYS A 41 1.93 6.91 -17.52
CA LYS A 41 2.16 7.01 -18.97
C LYS A 41 1.67 8.35 -19.52
N ALA A 42 0.56 8.84 -18.99
CA ALA A 42 -0.02 10.11 -19.43
C ALA A 42 0.68 11.31 -18.78
N LEU A 43 1.48 11.09 -17.76
CA LEU A 43 2.15 12.16 -17.03
C LEU A 43 3.19 12.83 -17.94
N GLN A 44 2.96 14.10 -18.19
CA GLN A 44 3.85 14.90 -19.04
C GLN A 44 5.09 15.29 -18.24
N LYS A 45 6.25 14.92 -18.77
CA LYS A 45 7.52 15.24 -18.11
C LYS A 45 8.17 16.48 -18.71
N VAL A 46 7.44 17.16 -19.58
CA VAL A 46 7.86 18.42 -20.19
C VAL A 46 6.96 19.53 -19.67
N GLY A 47 7.53 20.71 -19.48
CA GLY A 47 6.82 21.86 -18.95
C GLY A 47 7.48 22.38 -17.69
N LYS A 48 6.75 23.17 -16.92
CA LYS A 48 7.29 23.75 -15.69
C LYS A 48 7.41 22.68 -14.62
N ASN A 49 8.45 22.79 -13.79
CA ASN A 49 8.65 21.86 -12.67
C ASN A 49 7.44 21.80 -11.74
N SER A 50 6.78 22.94 -11.53
CA SER A 50 5.59 22.98 -10.66
C SER A 50 4.44 22.12 -11.22
N GLU A 51 4.27 22.13 -12.53
CA GLU A 51 3.22 21.33 -13.18
C GLU A 51 3.54 19.84 -13.12
N ILE A 52 4.80 19.48 -13.30
CA ILE A 52 5.27 18.10 -13.20
C ILE A 52 5.05 17.58 -11.77
N THR A 53 5.44 18.37 -10.78
CA THR A 53 5.26 18.02 -9.37
C THR A 53 3.79 17.84 -9.02
N LYS A 54 2.94 18.73 -9.48
CA LYS A 54 1.50 18.64 -9.23
C LYS A 54 0.92 17.35 -9.81
N GLY A 55 1.25 17.04 -11.08
CA GLY A 55 0.77 15.82 -11.73
C GLY A 55 1.24 14.56 -11.02
N TYR A 56 2.50 14.55 -10.60
CA TYR A 56 3.09 13.45 -9.85
C TYR A 56 2.35 13.23 -8.52
N CYS A 57 2.13 14.30 -7.76
CA CYS A 57 1.43 14.19 -6.49
C CYS A 57 -0.03 13.79 -6.66
N GLU A 58 -0.70 14.30 -7.69
CA GLU A 58 -2.09 13.92 -7.97
C GLU A 58 -2.21 12.44 -8.29
N MET A 59 -1.25 11.88 -9.00
CA MET A 59 -1.21 10.45 -9.31
C MET A 59 -1.22 9.63 -8.01
N PHE A 60 -0.41 9.99 -7.04
CA PHE A 60 -0.36 9.29 -5.75
C PHE A 60 -1.61 9.56 -4.90
N ASN A 61 -2.16 10.77 -4.98
CA ASN A 61 -3.42 11.07 -4.28
C ASN A 61 -4.52 10.12 -4.75
N HIS A 62 -4.61 9.87 -6.05
CA HIS A 62 -5.58 8.92 -6.59
C HIS A 62 -5.32 7.50 -6.10
N LEU A 63 -4.04 7.09 -6.05
CA LEU A 63 -3.67 5.78 -5.56
C LEU A 63 -4.16 5.58 -4.12
N PHE A 64 -3.84 6.51 -3.23
CA PHE A 64 -4.23 6.40 -1.82
C PHE A 64 -5.74 6.41 -1.64
N ASP A 65 -6.43 7.29 -2.34
CA ASP A 65 -7.89 7.37 -2.25
C ASP A 65 -8.55 6.10 -2.77
N ASN A 66 -8.01 5.51 -3.83
CA ASN A 66 -8.56 4.28 -4.41
C ASN A 66 -8.35 3.05 -3.53
N ILE A 67 -7.25 3.00 -2.79
CA ILE A 67 -6.94 1.85 -1.93
C ILE A 67 -7.53 2.04 -0.53
N LEU A 68 -7.32 3.21 0.07
CA LEU A 68 -7.56 3.43 1.49
C LEU A 68 -8.88 4.12 1.78
N GLY A 69 -9.45 4.77 0.78
CA GLY A 69 -10.74 5.42 0.93
C GLY A 69 -10.72 6.87 0.45
N LYS A 70 -11.86 7.31 -0.02
CA LYS A 70 -12.02 8.66 -0.55
C LYS A 70 -11.71 9.71 0.53
N GLY A 71 -10.86 10.66 0.19
CA GLY A 71 -10.49 11.73 1.10
C GLY A 71 -9.25 11.46 1.96
N ILE A 72 -8.68 10.26 1.90
CA ILE A 72 -7.47 9.93 2.65
C ILE A 72 -6.29 10.82 2.21
N SER A 73 -6.14 11.04 0.91
CA SER A 73 -5.07 11.90 0.41
C SER A 73 -5.19 13.32 0.94
N LYS A 74 -6.40 13.82 1.07
CA LYS A 74 -6.65 15.15 1.60
C LYS A 74 -6.23 15.27 3.06
N GLN A 75 -6.47 14.21 3.84
CA GLN A 75 -6.02 14.16 5.23
C GLN A 75 -4.50 14.07 5.32
N LEU A 76 -3.88 13.29 4.43
CA LEU A 76 -2.43 13.09 4.44
C LEU A 76 -1.67 14.35 4.02
N PHE A 77 -2.14 15.05 3.02
CA PHE A 77 -1.38 16.12 2.38
C PHE A 77 -1.97 17.52 2.54
N ALA A 78 -3.16 17.63 3.12
CA ALA A 78 -3.85 18.90 3.34
C ALA A 78 -3.95 19.76 2.07
N GLY A 79 -4.10 19.10 0.92
CA GLY A 79 -4.20 19.77 -0.37
C GLY A 79 -2.89 20.32 -0.91
N ARG A 80 -1.76 19.98 -0.29
CA ARG A 80 -0.44 20.44 -0.75
C ARG A 80 0.22 19.40 -1.66
N TYR A 81 0.94 19.90 -2.64
CA TYR A 81 1.68 19.07 -3.59
C TYR A 81 3.16 19.15 -3.27
N ASN A 82 3.65 18.19 -2.49
CA ASN A 82 5.06 18.09 -2.14
C ASN A 82 5.55 16.69 -2.48
N ALA A 83 6.43 16.59 -3.47
CA ALA A 83 6.88 15.30 -3.97
C ALA A 83 7.60 14.47 -2.90
N LEU A 84 8.44 15.10 -2.09
CA LEU A 84 9.18 14.38 -1.06
C LEU A 84 8.24 13.83 0.03
N THR A 85 7.28 14.63 0.47
CA THR A 85 6.27 14.17 1.43
C THR A 85 5.48 13.01 0.86
N THR A 86 5.07 13.12 -0.41
CA THR A 86 4.35 12.05 -1.11
C THR A 86 5.17 10.77 -1.15
N ASP A 87 6.46 10.86 -1.48
CA ASP A 87 7.35 9.72 -1.54
C ASP A 87 7.51 9.06 -0.17
N ARG A 88 7.61 9.84 0.89
CA ARG A 88 7.71 9.30 2.26
C ARG A 88 6.47 8.55 2.69
N VAL A 89 5.29 9.08 2.37
CA VAL A 89 4.02 8.40 2.68
C VAL A 89 3.93 7.10 1.88
N TYR A 90 4.31 7.14 0.62
CA TYR A 90 4.30 5.97 -0.22
C TYR A 90 5.24 4.88 0.30
N ASP A 91 6.45 5.27 0.70
CA ASP A 91 7.43 4.36 1.28
C ASP A 91 6.88 3.70 2.55
N GLU A 92 6.29 4.50 3.43
CA GLU A 92 5.68 3.98 4.66
C GLU A 92 4.54 3.00 4.35
N PHE A 93 3.69 3.37 3.40
CA PHE A 93 2.57 2.50 2.98
C PHE A 93 3.07 1.17 2.44
N LEU A 94 4.04 1.19 1.53
CA LEU A 94 4.60 -0.04 0.96
C LEU A 94 5.29 -0.89 2.02
N GLY A 95 5.97 -0.25 2.97
CA GLY A 95 6.61 -0.94 4.09
C GLY A 95 5.61 -1.69 4.94
N ILE A 96 4.46 -1.08 5.23
CA ILE A 96 3.38 -1.73 5.98
C ILE A 96 2.84 -2.92 5.20
N CYS A 97 2.55 -2.74 3.91
CA CYS A 97 2.03 -3.82 3.07
C CYS A 97 2.99 -4.99 3.01
N SER A 98 4.27 -4.72 2.81
CA SER A 98 5.31 -5.75 2.74
C SER A 98 5.45 -6.51 4.05
N ALA A 99 5.48 -5.80 5.18
CA ALA A 99 5.58 -6.42 6.50
C ALA A 99 4.36 -7.29 6.79
N GLN A 100 3.18 -6.83 6.39
CA GLN A 100 1.95 -7.58 6.61
C GLN A 100 1.92 -8.86 5.78
N VAL A 101 2.37 -8.81 4.53
CA VAL A 101 2.43 -10.01 3.68
C VAL A 101 3.37 -11.05 4.30
N LYS A 102 4.52 -10.64 4.79
CA LYS A 102 5.47 -11.55 5.45
C LYS A 102 4.86 -12.16 6.71
N SER A 103 4.22 -11.33 7.53
CA SER A 103 3.57 -11.78 8.76
C SER A 103 2.43 -12.75 8.46
N ASN A 104 1.59 -12.44 7.48
CA ASN A 104 0.48 -13.28 7.07
C ASN A 104 0.96 -14.64 6.55
N THR A 105 2.02 -14.64 5.75
CA THR A 105 2.60 -15.85 5.21
C THR A 105 3.12 -16.75 6.33
N ALA A 106 3.85 -16.17 7.28
CA ALA A 106 4.38 -16.91 8.43
C ALA A 106 3.27 -17.52 9.27
N GLU A 107 2.20 -16.75 9.51
CA GLU A 107 1.05 -17.23 10.29
C GLU A 107 0.32 -18.36 9.56
N ARG A 108 0.10 -18.20 8.26
CA ARG A 108 -0.54 -19.25 7.45
C ARG A 108 0.29 -20.52 7.45
N ASP A 109 1.60 -20.41 7.35
CA ASP A 109 2.50 -21.56 7.38
C ASP A 109 2.40 -22.29 8.72
N LYS A 110 2.34 -21.55 9.83
CA LYS A 110 2.13 -22.15 11.15
C LYS A 110 0.83 -22.91 11.23
N ILE A 111 -0.25 -22.30 10.75
CA ILE A 111 -1.58 -22.92 10.77
C ILE A 111 -1.60 -24.17 9.92
N ILE A 112 -1.09 -24.09 8.70
CA ILE A 112 -1.07 -25.23 7.77
C ILE A 112 -0.22 -26.38 8.34
N ASN A 113 0.96 -26.08 8.85
CA ASN A 113 1.87 -27.09 9.38
C ASN A 113 1.32 -27.76 10.64
N LYS A 114 0.47 -27.07 11.39
CA LYS A 114 -0.17 -27.60 12.58
C LYS A 114 -1.08 -28.80 12.25
N TYR A 115 -1.68 -28.82 11.08
CA TYR A 115 -2.66 -29.83 10.69
C TYR A 115 -2.16 -30.77 9.60
N ARG A 116 -0.90 -30.68 9.23
CA ARG A 116 -0.27 -31.58 8.26
C ARG A 116 0.64 -32.58 8.95
N PRO A 117 0.74 -33.81 8.43
CA PRO A 117 1.79 -34.72 8.88
C PRO A 117 3.14 -34.06 8.59
N ASN A 118 4.02 -34.12 9.57
CA ASN A 118 5.36 -33.60 9.43
C ASN A 118 6.13 -34.45 8.41
N ARG A 119 6.87 -33.83 7.51
CA ARG A 119 7.67 -34.54 6.51
C ARG A 119 8.69 -35.49 7.14
N ALA A 120 9.28 -35.11 8.26
CA ALA A 120 10.20 -35.96 8.98
C ALA A 120 9.49 -37.21 9.50
N GLN A 121 8.27 -37.08 10.00
CA GLN A 121 7.46 -38.22 10.44
C GLN A 121 7.09 -39.11 9.26
N ARG A 122 6.78 -38.53 8.12
CA ARG A 122 6.52 -39.32 6.91
C ARG A 122 7.73 -40.16 6.49
N ARG A 123 8.93 -39.56 6.55
CA ARG A 123 10.15 -40.23 6.18
C ARG A 123 10.49 -41.35 7.17
N SER A 124 10.27 -41.09 8.44
CA SER A 124 10.58 -42.09 9.47
C SER A 124 9.59 -43.24 9.49
N SER A 125 8.40 -43.05 8.93
CA SER A 125 7.39 -44.11 8.88
C SER A 125 7.52 -45.02 7.65
N LYS A 126 8.49 -44.79 6.83
CA LYS A 126 8.76 -45.67 5.67
C LYS A 126 9.61 -46.86 6.03
#